data_764224c8bab9dbcb218e20e1ecf5f8ca
#
_entry.id   764224c8bab9dbcb218e20e1ecf5f8ca
#
_cell.length_a   1.000
_cell.length_b   1.000
_cell.length_c   1.000
_cell.angle_alpha   90.00
_cell.angle_beta   90.00
_cell.angle_gamma   90.00
#
_symmetry.space_group_name_H-M   'P 1'
#
loop_
_entity.id
_entity.type
_entity.pdbx_description
1 polymer ?
#
loop_
_entity_poly.entity_id
_entity_poly.type
_entity_poly.pdbx_seq_one_letter_code
_entity_poly.pdbx_strand_id
1 'polypeptide(L)'
;MKIVIFGTGRFYQDKRHKISSDYEIIAFLDNNSALQGQSIDGALVFAPDKILQLSYDKVILMSASEEAMKSQLIELGVDKKDIWYWERFASEMYRGRLQIFCGSRNKNIYKKKVLIVSSHLNYTGGPIAAVYAAQALQARGYAVCLAAPSGEQTFIDEMSENGINILLCP
;
A
#
# COMPACT_ATOMS: atom_id res chain seq x y z
N MET A 1 -12.33 -4.29 10.53
CA MET A 1 -11.27 -4.27 11.56
C MET A 1 -11.18 -2.88 12.16
N LYS A 2 -11.18 -2.77 13.50
CA LYS A 2 -11.08 -1.48 14.22
C LYS A 2 -9.62 -1.09 14.41
N ILE A 3 -9.25 0.08 13.95
CA ILE A 3 -7.86 0.56 14.04
C ILE A 3 -7.78 1.88 14.80
N VAL A 4 -6.67 2.06 15.48
CA VAL A 4 -6.22 3.33 16.03
C VAL A 4 -5.03 3.82 15.21
N ILE A 5 -5.03 5.07 14.83
CA ILE A 5 -3.91 5.69 14.11
C ILE A 5 -3.05 6.47 15.11
N PHE A 6 -1.76 6.20 15.16
CA PHE A 6 -0.83 7.02 15.93
C PHE A 6 -0.01 7.92 15.01
N GLY A 7 -0.22 9.20 15.12
CA GLY A 7 0.34 10.27 14.30
C GLY A 7 -0.67 10.83 13.30
N THR A 8 -1.00 12.12 13.46
CA THR A 8 -1.99 12.84 12.64
C THR A 8 -1.34 13.82 11.66
N GLY A 9 -0.01 13.83 11.62
CA GLY A 9 0.79 14.76 10.84
C GLY A 9 0.77 14.49 9.33
N ARG A 10 1.75 15.09 8.63
CA ARG A 10 1.84 15.03 7.16
C ARG A 10 1.78 13.61 6.61
N PHE A 11 2.43 12.64 7.26
CA PHE A 11 2.45 11.25 6.80
C PHE A 11 1.04 10.66 6.72
N TYR A 12 0.20 10.89 7.75
CA TYR A 12 -1.21 10.50 7.73
C TYR A 12 -1.96 11.24 6.61
N GLN A 13 -1.83 12.56 6.53
CA GLN A 13 -2.54 13.37 5.53
C GLN A 13 -2.26 12.92 4.10
N ASP A 14 -1.00 12.54 3.81
CA ASP A 14 -0.60 12.05 2.48
C ASP A 14 -1.13 10.64 2.17
N LYS A 15 -1.44 9.83 3.18
CA LYS A 15 -1.80 8.42 3.02
C LYS A 15 -3.27 8.08 3.31
N ARG A 16 -4.00 8.94 4.03
CA ARG A 16 -5.35 8.65 4.52
C ARG A 16 -6.33 8.19 3.43
N HIS A 17 -6.22 8.76 2.23
CA HIS A 17 -7.07 8.42 1.10
C HIS A 17 -6.87 6.98 0.58
N LYS A 18 -5.79 6.32 0.98
CA LYS A 18 -5.46 4.94 0.64
C LYS A 18 -6.05 3.92 1.63
N ILE A 19 -6.51 4.37 2.80
CA ILE A 19 -7.10 3.48 3.80
C ILE A 19 -8.46 3.02 3.29
N SER A 20 -8.60 1.69 3.16
CA SER A 20 -9.86 1.10 2.71
C SER A 20 -10.97 1.28 3.73
N SER A 21 -12.20 1.45 3.26
CA SER A 21 -13.43 1.49 4.10
C SER A 21 -13.70 0.22 4.91
N ASP A 22 -12.96 -0.88 4.63
CA ASP A 22 -13.03 -2.11 5.43
C ASP A 22 -12.40 -1.95 6.83
N TYR A 23 -11.70 -0.82 7.04
CA TYR A 23 -11.03 -0.47 8.30
C TYR A 23 -11.72 0.72 8.93
N GLU A 24 -12.22 0.53 10.14
CA GLU A 24 -12.85 1.56 10.94
C GLU A 24 -11.80 2.28 11.79
N ILE A 25 -11.52 3.54 11.51
CA ILE A 25 -10.66 4.37 12.36
C ILE A 25 -11.50 4.82 13.55
N ILE A 26 -11.26 4.22 14.72
CA ILE A 26 -12.04 4.51 15.94
C ILE A 26 -11.46 5.67 16.76
N ALA A 27 -10.17 5.93 16.62
CA ALA A 27 -9.47 6.99 17.34
C ALA A 27 -8.13 7.32 16.68
N PHE A 28 -7.63 8.50 17.00
CA PHE A 28 -6.26 8.90 16.75
C PHE A 28 -5.50 9.06 18.07
N LEU A 29 -4.18 8.81 18.04
CA LEU A 29 -3.25 9.19 19.09
C LEU A 29 -2.28 10.24 18.56
N ASP A 30 -2.00 11.25 19.34
CA ASP A 30 -0.96 12.22 19.03
C ASP A 30 -0.30 12.75 20.28
N ASN A 31 1.03 12.92 20.25
CA ASN A 31 1.80 13.50 21.32
C ASN A 31 1.62 15.03 21.43
N ASN A 32 1.14 15.67 20.36
CA ASN A 32 0.83 17.09 20.36
C ASN A 32 -0.46 17.36 21.15
N SER A 33 -0.31 17.91 22.36
CA SER A 33 -1.44 18.23 23.23
C SER A 33 -2.44 19.21 22.61
N ALA A 34 -2.02 20.06 21.67
CA ALA A 34 -2.90 20.98 20.98
C ALA A 34 -3.92 20.28 20.04
N LEU A 35 -3.64 19.04 19.63
CA LEU A 35 -4.54 18.26 18.78
C LEU A 35 -5.48 17.36 19.60
N GLN A 36 -5.13 17.09 20.86
CA GLN A 36 -5.91 16.21 21.72
C GLN A 36 -7.31 16.82 22.00
N GLY A 37 -8.33 15.98 21.90
CA GLY A 37 -9.73 16.39 22.00
C GLY A 37 -10.33 16.91 20.68
N GLN A 38 -9.53 17.13 19.65
CA GLN A 38 -10.05 17.48 18.32
C GLN A 38 -10.54 16.23 17.58
N SER A 39 -11.37 16.42 16.56
CA SER A 39 -11.83 15.36 15.67
C SER A 39 -11.13 15.45 14.30
N ILE A 40 -10.61 14.33 13.83
CA ILE A 40 -10.01 14.18 12.49
C ILE A 40 -10.75 13.04 11.79
N ASP A 41 -11.23 13.29 10.59
CA ASP A 41 -11.98 12.30 9.77
C ASP A 41 -13.09 11.57 10.57
N GLY A 42 -13.72 12.27 11.49
CA GLY A 42 -14.84 11.74 12.31
C GLY A 42 -14.43 11.01 13.60
N ALA A 43 -13.14 10.81 13.86
CA ALA A 43 -12.62 10.17 15.06
C ALA A 43 -11.86 11.16 15.96
N LEU A 44 -11.93 10.96 17.29
CA LEU A 44 -11.27 11.82 18.25
C LEU A 44 -9.77 11.54 18.37
N VAL A 45 -9.00 12.61 18.62
CA VAL A 45 -7.58 12.52 18.93
C VAL A 45 -7.40 12.44 20.45
N PHE A 46 -6.68 11.42 20.91
CA PHE A 46 -6.36 11.20 22.32
C PHE A 46 -4.86 11.32 22.58
N ALA A 47 -4.52 11.56 23.83
CA ALA A 47 -3.16 11.36 24.32
C ALA A 47 -2.82 9.85 24.27
N PRO A 48 -1.56 9.44 23.98
CA PRO A 48 -1.18 8.04 23.86
C PRO A 48 -1.46 7.17 25.09
N ASP A 49 -1.45 7.75 26.29
CA ASP A 49 -1.76 7.05 27.55
C ASP A 49 -3.22 6.55 27.64
N LYS A 50 -4.11 7.06 26.78
CA LYS A 50 -5.51 6.62 26.71
C LYS A 50 -5.69 5.33 25.90
N ILE A 51 -4.65 4.83 25.26
CA ILE A 51 -4.75 3.67 24.36
C ILE A 51 -5.37 2.43 25.02
N LEU A 52 -5.07 2.16 26.29
CA LEU A 52 -5.59 1.02 27.02
C LEU A 52 -7.08 1.12 27.38
N GLN A 53 -7.68 2.30 27.20
CA GLN A 53 -9.11 2.53 27.41
C GLN A 53 -9.92 2.31 26.13
N LEU A 54 -9.26 2.08 24.99
CA LEU A 54 -9.90 1.90 23.69
C LEU A 54 -10.04 0.41 23.34
N SER A 55 -11.11 0.07 22.65
CA SER A 55 -11.33 -1.29 22.13
C SER A 55 -10.99 -1.32 20.64
N TYR A 56 -9.82 -1.84 20.30
CA TYR A 56 -9.27 -1.87 18.94
C TYR A 56 -8.63 -3.21 18.62
N ASP A 57 -8.41 -3.47 17.34
CA ASP A 57 -7.69 -4.65 16.86
C ASP A 57 -6.20 -4.36 16.63
N LYS A 58 -5.89 -3.18 16.07
CA LYS A 58 -4.51 -2.78 15.75
C LYS A 58 -4.28 -1.27 15.93
N VAL A 59 -3.03 -0.93 16.28
CA VAL A 59 -2.52 0.45 16.24
C VAL A 59 -1.60 0.59 15.05
N ILE A 60 -1.88 1.56 14.19
CA ILE A 60 -1.11 1.83 12.97
C ILE A 60 -0.24 3.06 13.19
N LEU A 61 1.08 2.90 13.06
CA LEU A 61 2.02 4.00 13.17
C LEU A 61 2.07 4.76 11.84
N MET A 62 1.78 6.05 11.90
CA MET A 62 1.75 6.91 10.72
C MET A 62 2.60 8.18 10.93
N SER A 63 3.89 7.98 11.10
CA SER A 63 4.86 9.05 11.35
C SER A 63 6.24 8.66 10.85
N ALA A 64 7.11 9.64 10.62
CA ALA A 64 8.53 9.40 10.43
C ALA A 64 9.27 8.94 11.71
N SER A 65 8.64 9.08 12.87
CA SER A 65 9.20 8.71 14.18
C SER A 65 8.62 7.39 14.70
N GLU A 66 8.42 6.42 13.83
CA GLU A 66 7.72 5.15 14.12
C GLU A 66 8.34 4.36 15.28
N GLU A 67 9.66 4.27 15.36
CA GLU A 67 10.33 3.49 16.41
C GLU A 67 10.14 4.11 17.80
N ALA A 68 10.17 5.44 17.92
CA ALA A 68 9.90 6.14 19.18
C ALA A 68 8.44 5.93 19.62
N MET A 69 7.50 6.03 18.69
CA MET A 69 6.07 5.77 18.94
C MET A 69 5.81 4.34 19.35
N LYS A 70 6.46 3.38 18.69
CA LYS A 70 6.36 1.96 19.04
C LYS A 70 6.89 1.70 20.46
N SER A 71 8.06 2.24 20.79
CA SER A 71 8.62 2.11 22.13
C SER A 71 7.68 2.68 23.20
N GLN A 72 7.12 3.85 22.95
CA GLN A 72 6.13 4.49 23.82
C GLN A 72 4.89 3.61 24.03
N LEU A 73 4.34 3.01 22.98
CA LEU A 73 3.17 2.12 23.09
C LEU A 73 3.48 0.86 23.88
N ILE A 74 4.68 0.30 23.71
CA ILE A 74 5.12 -0.89 24.46
C ILE A 74 5.27 -0.55 25.97
N GLU A 75 5.85 0.60 26.29
CA GLU A 75 5.95 1.10 27.66
C GLU A 75 4.57 1.34 28.30
N LEU A 76 3.59 1.75 27.51
CA LEU A 76 2.19 1.88 27.94
C LEU A 76 1.46 0.53 28.07
N GLY A 77 2.09 -0.60 27.70
CA GLY A 77 1.52 -1.93 27.85
C GLY A 77 0.80 -2.48 26.62
N VAL A 78 0.94 -1.85 25.46
CA VAL A 78 0.39 -2.36 24.19
C VAL A 78 1.23 -3.56 23.71
N ASP A 79 0.58 -4.68 23.35
CA ASP A 79 1.26 -5.85 22.80
C ASP A 79 1.91 -5.52 21.44
N LYS A 80 3.18 -5.90 21.27
CA LYS A 80 3.95 -5.69 20.02
C LYS A 80 3.25 -6.25 18.78
N LYS A 81 2.49 -7.33 18.91
CA LYS A 81 1.75 -7.95 17.78
C LYS A 81 0.62 -7.06 17.26
N ASP A 82 0.13 -6.13 18.09
CA ASP A 82 -0.97 -5.23 17.76
C ASP A 82 -0.49 -3.87 17.24
N ILE A 83 0.82 -3.62 17.26
CA ILE A 83 1.45 -2.43 16.70
C ILE A 83 1.95 -2.73 15.29
N TRP A 84 1.41 -2.04 14.30
CA TRP A 84 1.79 -2.20 12.92
C TRP A 84 2.36 -0.91 12.33
N TYR A 85 3.41 -1.04 11.55
CA TYR A 85 3.89 0.01 10.67
C TYR A 85 2.99 0.16 9.46
N TRP A 86 3.02 1.32 8.84
CA TRP A 86 2.24 1.60 7.63
C TRP A 86 2.45 0.53 6.54
N GLU A 87 3.69 0.13 6.28
CA GLU A 87 4.02 -0.82 5.21
C GLU A 87 3.36 -2.18 5.44
N ARG A 88 3.38 -2.66 6.69
CA ARG A 88 2.69 -3.90 7.05
C ARG A 88 1.18 -3.75 6.89
N PHE A 89 0.62 -2.65 7.37
CA PHE A 89 -0.81 -2.38 7.25
C PHE A 89 -1.24 -2.28 5.79
N ALA A 90 -0.50 -1.53 4.96
CA ALA A 90 -0.75 -1.41 3.53
C ALA A 90 -0.68 -2.78 2.84
N SER A 91 0.33 -3.60 3.17
CA SER A 91 0.46 -4.97 2.64
C SER A 91 -0.77 -5.83 2.97
N GLU A 92 -1.30 -5.74 4.18
CA GLU A 92 -2.52 -6.48 4.57
C GLU A 92 -3.77 -5.93 3.86
N MET A 93 -3.91 -4.60 3.74
CA MET A 93 -5.02 -3.98 2.99
C MET A 93 -5.07 -4.44 1.55
N TYR A 94 -3.89 -4.59 0.93
CA TYR A 94 -3.78 -4.96 -0.48
C TYR A 94 -3.68 -6.47 -0.70
N ARG A 95 -3.59 -7.25 0.38
CA ARG A 95 -3.60 -8.72 0.30
C ARG A 95 -4.90 -9.18 -0.36
N GLY A 96 -4.78 -9.94 -1.45
CA GLY A 96 -5.92 -10.42 -2.23
C GLY A 96 -6.49 -9.42 -3.25
N ARG A 97 -5.96 -8.20 -3.32
CA ARG A 97 -6.31 -7.22 -4.37
C ARG A 97 -5.38 -7.27 -5.59
N LEU A 98 -4.51 -8.26 -5.61
CA LEU A 98 -3.62 -8.50 -6.75
C LEU A 98 -4.44 -8.80 -8.00
N GLN A 99 -4.25 -8.01 -9.06
CA GLN A 99 -4.88 -8.21 -10.35
C GLN A 99 -3.86 -8.70 -11.36
N ILE A 100 -4.16 -9.80 -12.03
CA ILE A 100 -3.29 -10.41 -13.05
C ILE A 100 -4.03 -10.38 -14.38
N PHE A 101 -3.43 -9.70 -15.34
CA PHE A 101 -3.90 -9.68 -16.73
C PHE A 101 -2.93 -10.52 -17.56
N CYS A 102 -3.41 -11.65 -18.09
CA CYS A 102 -2.60 -12.57 -18.88
C CYS A 102 -2.56 -12.14 -20.34
N GLY A 103 -1.36 -11.98 -20.89
CA GLY A 103 -1.18 -11.69 -22.30
C GLY A 103 -1.70 -12.81 -23.21
N SER A 104 -2.42 -12.43 -24.26
CA SER A 104 -3.16 -13.34 -25.16
C SER A 104 -2.28 -14.32 -25.96
N ARG A 105 -0.97 -14.08 -26.05
CA ARG A 105 -0.04 -14.83 -26.92
C ARG A 105 0.85 -15.85 -26.20
N ASN A 106 0.60 -16.15 -24.93
CA ASN A 106 1.49 -16.96 -24.10
C ASN A 106 1.33 -18.48 -24.30
N LYS A 107 1.73 -19.00 -25.48
CA LYS A 107 1.84 -20.44 -25.71
C LYS A 107 3.28 -20.98 -25.68
N ASN A 108 4.28 -20.14 -25.43
CA ASN A 108 5.68 -20.56 -25.48
C ASN A 108 6.22 -20.96 -24.10
N ILE A 109 6.95 -22.07 -24.08
CA ILE A 109 7.73 -22.49 -22.91
C ILE A 109 8.97 -21.57 -22.83
N TYR A 110 8.86 -20.53 -22.04
CA TYR A 110 9.96 -19.60 -21.82
C TYR A 110 11.01 -20.20 -20.87
N LYS A 111 12.28 -20.12 -21.26
CA LYS A 111 13.40 -20.60 -20.43
C LYS A 111 13.70 -19.65 -19.26
N LYS A 112 13.40 -18.36 -19.39
CA LYS A 112 13.70 -17.32 -18.38
C LYS A 112 12.52 -16.38 -18.21
N LYS A 113 12.31 -15.91 -16.97
CA LYS A 113 11.24 -14.99 -16.60
C LYS A 113 11.85 -13.65 -16.18
N VAL A 114 11.24 -12.55 -16.59
CA VAL A 114 11.64 -11.19 -16.23
C VAL A 114 10.42 -10.44 -15.71
N LEU A 115 10.57 -9.80 -14.56
CA LEU A 115 9.62 -8.86 -14.01
C LEU A 115 10.18 -7.45 -14.19
N ILE A 116 9.45 -6.58 -14.86
CA ILE A 116 9.75 -5.16 -14.98
C ILE A 116 8.78 -4.40 -14.09
N VAL A 117 9.32 -3.61 -13.17
CA VAL A 117 8.49 -2.84 -12.22
C VAL A 117 8.46 -1.38 -12.65
N SER A 118 7.27 -0.80 -12.71
CA SER A 118 7.01 0.61 -12.98
C SER A 118 6.26 1.24 -11.80
N SER A 119 6.37 2.54 -11.64
CA SER A 119 5.61 3.28 -10.61
C SER A 119 4.11 3.38 -10.94
N HIS A 120 3.77 3.30 -12.22
CA HIS A 120 2.41 3.37 -12.76
C HIS A 120 2.42 2.81 -14.18
N LEU A 121 1.25 2.38 -14.72
CA LEU A 121 1.12 1.96 -16.12
C LEU A 121 0.18 2.91 -16.87
N ASN A 122 0.75 3.77 -17.69
CA ASN A 122 0.05 4.75 -18.53
C ASN A 122 0.91 5.14 -19.75
N TYR A 123 0.39 6.02 -20.59
CA TYR A 123 1.06 6.49 -21.81
C TYR A 123 2.12 7.58 -21.57
N THR A 124 2.86 7.53 -20.44
CA THR A 124 3.97 8.46 -20.16
C THR A 124 5.32 7.80 -20.40
N GLY A 125 6.40 8.59 -20.42
CA GLY A 125 7.71 8.15 -20.87
C GLY A 125 8.28 6.91 -20.15
N GLY A 126 8.20 6.84 -18.83
CA GLY A 126 8.71 5.70 -18.04
C GLY A 126 7.98 4.38 -18.35
N PRO A 127 6.66 4.30 -18.21
CA PRO A 127 5.88 3.11 -18.58
C PRO A 127 6.04 2.70 -20.05
N ILE A 128 6.08 3.64 -20.98
CA ILE A 128 6.31 3.35 -22.41
C ILE A 128 7.70 2.74 -22.62
N ALA A 129 8.74 3.26 -21.96
CA ALA A 129 10.08 2.66 -22.01
C ALA A 129 10.10 1.23 -21.45
N ALA A 130 9.33 0.96 -20.36
CA ALA A 130 9.17 -0.36 -19.81
C ALA A 130 8.48 -1.33 -20.79
N VAL A 131 7.49 -0.86 -21.57
CA VAL A 131 6.86 -1.64 -22.64
C VAL A 131 7.85 -1.99 -23.74
N TYR A 132 8.64 -1.04 -24.23
CA TYR A 132 9.65 -1.33 -25.24
C TYR A 132 10.70 -2.35 -24.75
N ALA A 133 11.12 -2.23 -23.49
CA ALA A 133 12.01 -3.21 -22.88
C ALA A 133 11.34 -4.60 -22.79
N ALA A 134 10.06 -4.66 -22.40
CA ALA A 134 9.31 -5.89 -22.36
C ALA A 134 9.21 -6.56 -23.73
N GLN A 135 8.85 -5.83 -24.76
CA GLN A 135 8.76 -6.31 -26.14
C GLN A 135 10.10 -6.82 -26.66
N ALA A 136 11.19 -6.08 -26.41
CA ALA A 136 12.53 -6.50 -26.81
C ALA A 136 12.99 -7.78 -26.11
N LEU A 137 12.63 -7.97 -24.84
CA LEU A 137 12.91 -9.21 -24.10
C LEU A 137 12.05 -10.37 -24.58
N GLN A 138 10.75 -10.14 -24.87
CA GLN A 138 9.87 -11.17 -25.45
C GLN A 138 10.39 -11.64 -26.80
N ALA A 139 10.86 -10.73 -27.66
CA ALA A 139 11.46 -11.09 -28.96
C ALA A 139 12.71 -11.99 -28.80
N ARG A 140 13.39 -11.92 -27.64
CA ARG A 140 14.53 -12.79 -27.28
C ARG A 140 14.14 -14.07 -26.54
N GLY A 141 12.84 -14.39 -26.42
CA GLY A 141 12.32 -15.61 -25.81
C GLY A 141 12.24 -15.57 -24.28
N TYR A 142 12.15 -14.39 -23.67
CA TYR A 142 11.88 -14.25 -22.25
C TYR A 142 10.36 -14.17 -22.00
N ALA A 143 9.89 -14.77 -20.92
CA ALA A 143 8.57 -14.48 -20.38
C ALA A 143 8.65 -13.17 -19.59
N VAL A 144 7.89 -12.17 -19.99
CA VAL A 144 7.92 -10.84 -19.35
C VAL A 144 6.59 -10.53 -18.69
N CYS A 145 6.67 -9.96 -17.50
CA CYS A 145 5.55 -9.37 -16.80
C CYS A 145 5.88 -7.91 -16.44
N LEU A 146 4.97 -6.99 -16.70
CA LEU A 146 5.01 -5.64 -16.19
C LEU A 146 4.24 -5.59 -14.87
N ALA A 147 4.85 -5.02 -13.83
CA ALA A 147 4.20 -4.82 -12.54
C ALA A 147 4.16 -3.35 -12.15
N ALA A 148 3.05 -2.92 -11.57
CA ALA A 148 2.91 -1.58 -11.01
C ALA A 148 1.84 -1.55 -9.90
N PRO A 149 1.83 -0.51 -9.02
CA PRO A 149 0.76 -0.33 -8.05
C PRO A 149 -0.59 -0.02 -8.69
N SER A 150 -0.60 0.62 -9.86
CA SER A 150 -1.80 1.04 -10.57
C SER A 150 -1.53 1.24 -12.06
N GLY A 151 -2.60 1.32 -12.86
CA GLY A 151 -2.50 1.59 -14.28
C GLY A 151 -3.82 2.06 -14.88
N GLU A 152 -3.76 2.71 -16.04
CA GLU A 152 -4.93 3.08 -16.84
C GLU A 152 -5.48 1.83 -17.55
N GLN A 153 -6.78 1.60 -17.47
CA GLN A 153 -7.40 0.39 -18.01
C GLN A 153 -7.13 0.23 -19.51
N THR A 154 -7.23 1.30 -20.27
CA THR A 154 -6.95 1.27 -21.72
C THR A 154 -5.53 0.85 -22.05
N PHE A 155 -4.54 1.31 -21.26
CA PHE A 155 -3.14 0.89 -21.39
C PHE A 155 -2.96 -0.59 -21.05
N ILE A 156 -3.60 -1.06 -19.99
CA ILE A 156 -3.54 -2.45 -19.53
C ILE A 156 -4.11 -3.39 -20.59
N ASP A 157 -5.28 -3.05 -21.13
CA ASP A 157 -5.97 -3.84 -22.14
C ASP A 157 -5.12 -3.96 -23.41
N GLU A 158 -4.62 -2.84 -23.93
CA GLU A 158 -3.75 -2.82 -25.12
C GLU A 158 -2.49 -3.66 -24.93
N MET A 159 -1.80 -3.51 -23.79
CA MET A 159 -0.57 -4.28 -23.52
C MET A 159 -0.86 -5.78 -23.36
N SER A 160 -1.98 -6.14 -22.76
CA SER A 160 -2.42 -7.54 -22.64
C SER A 160 -2.76 -8.16 -24.00
N GLU A 161 -3.44 -7.41 -24.87
CA GLU A 161 -3.72 -7.81 -26.25
C GLU A 161 -2.43 -8.01 -27.06
N ASN A 162 -1.41 -7.19 -26.79
CA ASN A 162 -0.07 -7.34 -27.37
C ASN A 162 0.77 -8.46 -26.73
N GLY A 163 0.19 -9.24 -25.83
CA GLY A 163 0.81 -10.44 -25.25
C GLY A 163 1.71 -10.18 -24.05
N ILE A 164 1.67 -8.99 -23.46
CA ILE A 164 2.42 -8.68 -22.24
C ILE A 164 1.57 -9.03 -21.01
N ASN A 165 2.12 -9.84 -20.10
CA ASN A 165 1.46 -10.08 -18.83
C ASN A 165 1.59 -8.85 -17.94
N ILE A 166 0.51 -8.52 -17.23
CA ILE A 166 0.47 -7.38 -16.31
C ILE A 166 0.08 -7.86 -14.92
N LEU A 167 0.76 -7.31 -13.92
CA LEU A 167 0.52 -7.55 -12.52
C LEU A 167 0.29 -6.20 -11.83
N LEU A 168 -0.93 -5.94 -11.37
CA LEU A 168 -1.21 -4.82 -10.51
C LEU A 168 -1.10 -5.25 -9.04
N CYS A 169 -0.24 -4.54 -8.31
CA CYS A 169 0.05 -4.72 -6.88
C CYS A 169 -0.24 -3.39 -6.17
N PRO A 170 -1.52 -3.03 -5.95
CA PRO A 170 -1.88 -1.75 -5.34
C PRO A 170 -1.36 -1.62 -3.90
#